data_b22869c3c3a7b43adaeb26ac3274a479
#
_entry.id   b22869c3c3a7b43adaeb26ac3274a479
#
_cell.length_a   1.000
_cell.length_b   1.000
_cell.length_c   1.000
_cell.angle_alpha   90.00
_cell.angle_beta   90.00
_cell.angle_gamma   90.00
#
_symmetry.space_group_name_H-M   'P 1'
#
loop_
_entity.id
_entity.type
_entity.pdbx_description
1 polymer ?
#
loop_
_entity_poly.entity_id
_entity_poly.type
_entity_poly.pdbx_seq_one_letter_code
_entity_poly.pdbx_strand_id
1 'polypeptide(L)'
;DVYKRQSFFILVFFLSFLSPAFAAYDNLYLVGNVTEAGWDPDAAIPMEKQEPGIFTWTGTLSDYSIDEGRFKFLVSNKWEPSITCRIDIAGHLLVESGKEYDLYERATANDGFDNAFQVPVTGVYTIRVDLNTMKMVCTGGDVIARENWEYVRPEIGADGEGHVFPGVCVPFGMVKLGADCGDRTNNSGWGKGGNIQGFSHLHVSGTGGGPKYGNILFQPMTGDLNLSDYSSARSNERFGLGLYEVSLSKYNVGVRLTASAKAGFHEYTFPQSESSKILIDAGSCLTLHVESQELVASGVKILSNKEIEGYSTVKGGWNLGGPYTVYFYALLDTPADEYTVWKGTSVQSGEQVDATGTEKTGAYFGFHTTEGQKVRVKVGISFISTCLLYTSPSPRDISGS
;
A
#
# COMPACT_ATOMS: atom_id res chain seq x y z
N ASP A 1 -89.83 5.52 -41.17
CA ASP A 1 -88.71 4.65 -40.87
C ASP A 1 -87.42 5.35 -41.27
N VAL A 2 -86.77 5.90 -40.28
CA VAL A 2 -85.58 6.66 -40.49
C VAL A 2 -84.42 5.97 -39.72
N TYR A 3 -83.50 5.36 -40.46
CA TYR A 3 -82.30 4.84 -39.92
C TYR A 3 -81.29 5.98 -39.71
N LYS A 4 -80.99 6.35 -38.46
CA LYS A 4 -79.85 7.20 -38.09
C LYS A 4 -78.58 6.34 -38.02
N ARG A 5 -77.66 6.59 -38.93
CA ARG A 5 -76.28 6.11 -38.84
C ARG A 5 -75.52 6.96 -37.77
N GLN A 6 -75.18 6.34 -36.70
CA GLN A 6 -74.20 6.91 -35.77
C GLN A 6 -72.75 6.46 -36.17
N SER A 7 -71.96 7.40 -36.59
CA SER A 7 -70.55 7.16 -36.82
C SER A 7 -69.81 7.19 -35.46
N PHE A 8 -69.27 6.05 -35.09
CA PHE A 8 -68.42 5.94 -33.92
C PHE A 8 -66.99 6.36 -34.33
N PHE A 9 -66.50 7.51 -33.82
CA PHE A 9 -65.12 7.88 -33.88
C PHE A 9 -64.38 7.16 -32.72
N ILE A 10 -63.55 6.15 -33.05
CA ILE A 10 -62.63 5.55 -32.11
C ILE A 10 -61.41 6.50 -32.03
N LEU A 11 -61.31 7.25 -30.93
CA LEU A 11 -60.16 8.03 -30.59
C LEU A 11 -59.13 7.07 -29.97
N VAL A 12 -58.18 6.59 -30.77
CA VAL A 12 -57.03 5.82 -30.24
C VAL A 12 -56.13 6.79 -29.57
N PHE A 13 -56.16 6.83 -28.23
CA PHE A 13 -55.12 7.46 -27.41
C PHE A 13 -53.86 6.58 -27.47
N PHE A 14 -52.90 7.00 -28.25
CA PHE A 14 -51.53 6.54 -28.05
C PHE A 14 -51.03 7.11 -26.72
N LEU A 15 -51.12 6.33 -25.63
CA LEU A 15 -50.31 6.55 -24.45
C LEU A 15 -48.88 6.21 -24.84
N SER A 16 -48.12 7.20 -25.27
CA SER A 16 -46.68 7.11 -25.23
C SER A 16 -46.28 7.00 -23.75
N PHE A 17 -45.95 5.79 -23.34
CA PHE A 17 -45.17 5.60 -22.11
C PHE A 17 -43.83 6.33 -22.33
N LEU A 18 -43.73 7.55 -21.85
CA LEU A 18 -42.45 8.17 -21.60
C LEU A 18 -41.78 7.31 -20.53
N SER A 19 -40.96 6.35 -20.96
CA SER A 19 -39.92 5.83 -20.09
C SER A 19 -39.14 7.03 -19.56
N PRO A 20 -38.84 7.12 -18.28
CA PRO A 20 -37.98 8.17 -17.80
C PRO A 20 -36.67 8.08 -18.61
N ALA A 21 -36.33 9.14 -19.32
CA ALA A 21 -35.06 9.24 -20.00
C ALA A 21 -33.99 9.24 -18.91
N PHE A 22 -33.47 8.04 -18.60
CA PHE A 22 -32.21 7.95 -17.83
C PHE A 22 -31.17 8.70 -18.64
N ALA A 23 -30.45 9.59 -17.97
CA ALA A 23 -29.36 10.33 -18.59
C ALA A 23 -28.42 9.32 -19.24
N ALA A 24 -28.26 9.40 -20.56
CA ALA A 24 -27.38 8.51 -21.30
C ALA A 24 -25.95 8.86 -20.92
N TYR A 25 -25.39 8.14 -19.97
CA TYR A 25 -24.00 8.27 -19.60
C TYR A 25 -23.11 7.82 -20.76
N ASP A 26 -22.12 8.64 -21.07
CA ASP A 26 -21.15 8.33 -22.13
C ASP A 26 -20.03 7.42 -21.67
N ASN A 27 -19.78 7.36 -20.38
CA ASN A 27 -18.72 6.56 -19.76
C ASN A 27 -19.25 5.82 -18.53
N LEU A 28 -18.63 4.68 -18.26
CA LEU A 28 -18.81 3.92 -17.04
C LEU A 28 -17.45 3.36 -16.61
N TYR A 29 -17.16 3.42 -15.32
CA TYR A 29 -15.90 2.99 -14.75
C TYR A 29 -16.13 1.97 -13.64
N LEU A 30 -15.29 0.95 -13.58
CA LEU A 30 -15.25 -0.02 -12.48
C LEU A 30 -14.30 0.48 -11.40
N VAL A 31 -14.76 0.53 -10.15
CA VAL A 31 -13.96 0.93 -8.98
C VAL A 31 -14.18 -0.05 -7.85
N GLY A 32 -13.15 -0.33 -7.09
CA GLY A 32 -13.23 -1.22 -5.95
C GLY A 32 -11.94 -1.99 -5.71
N ASN A 33 -11.82 -2.52 -4.51
CA ASN A 33 -10.65 -3.27 -4.09
C ASN A 33 -10.49 -4.65 -4.77
N VAL A 34 -11.40 -5.02 -5.67
CA VAL A 34 -11.29 -6.18 -6.58
C VAL A 34 -10.22 -6.00 -7.66
N THR A 35 -9.75 -4.78 -7.88
CA THR A 35 -8.77 -4.40 -8.90
C THR A 35 -7.60 -3.62 -8.29
N GLU A 36 -6.54 -3.42 -9.07
CA GLU A 36 -5.39 -2.60 -8.66
C GLU A 36 -5.75 -1.13 -8.43
N ALA A 37 -6.84 -0.64 -9.02
CA ALA A 37 -7.34 0.72 -8.81
C ALA A 37 -7.81 0.97 -7.37
N GLY A 38 -8.19 -0.08 -6.62
CA GLY A 38 -8.73 0.07 -5.28
C GLY A 38 -9.98 0.95 -5.25
N TRP A 39 -10.19 1.66 -4.16
CA TRP A 39 -11.26 2.65 -4.00
C TRP A 39 -10.76 4.06 -4.35
N ASP A 40 -10.16 4.23 -5.53
CA ASP A 40 -9.69 5.52 -6.03
C ASP A 40 -10.45 5.89 -7.31
N PRO A 41 -11.30 6.93 -7.28
CA PRO A 41 -12.04 7.36 -8.47
C PRO A 41 -11.16 7.81 -9.63
N ASP A 42 -9.99 8.37 -9.35
CA ASP A 42 -9.05 8.82 -10.39
C ASP A 42 -8.34 7.66 -11.07
N ALA A 43 -8.25 6.51 -10.38
CA ALA A 43 -7.69 5.27 -10.92
C ALA A 43 -8.77 4.29 -11.42
N ALA A 44 -10.06 4.66 -11.37
CA ALA A 44 -11.16 3.79 -11.78
C ALA A 44 -11.02 3.30 -13.22
N ILE A 45 -11.28 2.02 -13.46
CA ILE A 45 -11.04 1.35 -14.73
C ILE A 45 -12.18 1.61 -15.71
N PRO A 46 -11.92 2.20 -16.90
CA PRO A 46 -12.97 2.45 -17.88
C PRO A 46 -13.53 1.13 -18.43
N MET A 47 -14.86 1.06 -18.56
CA MET A 47 -15.56 -0.02 -19.23
C MET A 47 -15.74 0.31 -20.72
N GLU A 48 -15.71 -0.70 -21.57
CA GLU A 48 -15.90 -0.55 -23.00
C GLU A 48 -17.38 -0.33 -23.33
N LYS A 49 -17.70 0.79 -24.00
CA LYS A 49 -19.06 1.09 -24.46
C LYS A 49 -19.37 0.29 -25.72
N GLN A 50 -20.36 -0.62 -25.66
CA GLN A 50 -20.81 -1.44 -26.78
C GLN A 50 -21.90 -0.73 -27.60
N GLU A 51 -22.86 -0.16 -26.91
CA GLU A 51 -24.01 0.58 -27.45
C GLU A 51 -24.38 1.72 -26.50
N PRO A 52 -25.24 2.67 -26.88
CA PRO A 52 -25.73 3.68 -25.95
C PRO A 52 -26.33 3.07 -24.68
N GLY A 53 -25.72 3.37 -23.53
CA GLY A 53 -26.10 2.85 -22.22
C GLY A 53 -25.64 1.41 -21.91
N ILE A 54 -24.93 0.73 -22.81
CA ILE A 54 -24.46 -0.64 -22.60
C ILE A 54 -22.95 -0.67 -22.55
N PHE A 55 -22.40 -1.19 -21.45
CA PHE A 55 -20.96 -1.25 -21.17
C PHE A 55 -20.53 -2.67 -20.83
N THR A 56 -19.32 -3.04 -21.23
CA THR A 56 -18.69 -4.31 -20.88
C THR A 56 -17.28 -4.10 -20.35
N TRP A 57 -16.85 -5.00 -19.50
CA TRP A 57 -15.48 -5.10 -19.04
C TRP A 57 -15.13 -6.56 -18.82
N THR A 58 -13.91 -6.96 -19.18
CA THR A 58 -13.40 -8.31 -18.93
C THR A 58 -12.01 -8.22 -18.34
N GLY A 59 -11.79 -8.91 -17.24
CA GLY A 59 -10.50 -8.93 -16.58
C GLY A 59 -10.52 -9.74 -15.30
N THR A 60 -9.41 -9.74 -14.59
CA THR A 60 -9.28 -10.43 -13.30
C THR A 60 -9.84 -9.55 -12.19
N LEU A 61 -10.78 -10.09 -11.41
CA LEU A 61 -11.24 -9.53 -10.15
C LEU A 61 -10.70 -10.38 -9.00
N SER A 62 -10.23 -9.72 -7.97
CA SER A 62 -9.61 -10.35 -6.81
C SER A 62 -10.48 -10.23 -5.56
N ASP A 63 -10.59 -11.30 -4.78
CA ASP A 63 -11.21 -11.30 -3.44
C ASP A 63 -10.18 -11.00 -2.33
N TYR A 64 -8.98 -10.55 -2.69
CA TYR A 64 -7.77 -10.44 -1.87
C TYR A 64 -7.77 -9.39 -0.79
N SER A 65 -8.72 -8.51 -0.71
CA SER A 65 -8.56 -7.39 0.18
C SER A 65 -9.17 -7.65 1.55
N ILE A 66 -8.70 -6.87 2.52
CA ILE A 66 -9.26 -6.76 3.87
C ILE A 66 -10.78 -6.47 3.84
N ASP A 67 -11.26 -5.87 2.74
CA ASP A 67 -12.66 -5.52 2.51
C ASP A 67 -13.41 -6.51 1.60
N GLU A 68 -12.94 -7.73 1.45
CA GLU A 68 -13.69 -8.84 0.84
C GLU A 68 -14.07 -8.67 -0.64
N GLY A 69 -13.18 -8.15 -1.49
CA GLY A 69 -13.34 -8.18 -2.93
C GLY A 69 -14.56 -7.46 -3.48
N ARG A 70 -14.72 -6.18 -3.19
CA ARG A 70 -15.91 -5.39 -3.50
C ARG A 70 -15.72 -4.42 -4.66
N PHE A 71 -16.81 -4.14 -5.40
CA PHE A 71 -16.82 -3.17 -6.48
C PHE A 71 -18.17 -2.48 -6.68
N LYS A 72 -18.12 -1.33 -7.31
CA LYS A 72 -19.25 -0.59 -7.86
C LYS A 72 -18.84 0.16 -9.13
N PHE A 73 -19.74 0.93 -9.71
CA PHE A 73 -19.47 1.66 -10.92
C PHE A 73 -19.58 3.17 -10.69
N LEU A 74 -18.73 3.94 -11.39
CA LEU A 74 -18.79 5.39 -11.44
C LEU A 74 -19.11 5.84 -12.86
N VAL A 75 -19.86 6.92 -12.99
CA VAL A 75 -20.20 7.51 -14.30
C VAL A 75 -19.20 8.62 -14.70
N SER A 76 -18.30 8.97 -13.79
CA SER A 76 -17.21 9.93 -13.98
C SER A 76 -16.10 9.61 -12.99
N ASN A 77 -14.97 10.32 -13.04
CA ASN A 77 -13.88 10.21 -12.05
C ASN A 77 -14.25 10.89 -10.72
N LYS A 78 -15.47 10.69 -10.24
CA LYS A 78 -15.98 11.20 -8.97
C LYS A 78 -16.87 10.16 -8.32
N TRP A 79 -16.95 10.21 -6.99
CA TRP A 79 -17.79 9.29 -6.23
C TRP A 79 -19.28 9.40 -6.52
N GLU A 80 -19.74 10.53 -7.03
CA GLU A 80 -21.15 10.83 -7.26
C GLU A 80 -21.42 11.38 -8.67
N PRO A 81 -22.45 10.89 -9.33
CA PRO A 81 -23.26 9.72 -8.97
C PRO A 81 -22.51 8.40 -9.20
N SER A 82 -22.89 7.37 -8.42
CA SER A 82 -22.39 6.02 -8.57
C SER A 82 -23.51 5.03 -8.88
N ILE A 83 -23.17 3.93 -9.55
CA ILE A 83 -24.11 2.85 -9.88
C ILE A 83 -23.72 1.62 -9.06
N THR A 84 -24.67 1.06 -8.32
CA THR A 84 -24.42 -0.06 -7.42
C THR A 84 -25.63 -1.00 -7.31
N CYS A 85 -25.54 -2.03 -6.47
CA CYS A 85 -26.66 -2.91 -6.16
C CYS A 85 -27.64 -2.23 -5.20
N ARG A 86 -28.91 -2.60 -5.31
CA ARG A 86 -29.96 -2.22 -4.37
C ARG A 86 -30.19 -3.37 -3.41
N ILE A 87 -29.89 -3.14 -2.14
CA ILE A 87 -30.26 -4.02 -1.03
C ILE A 87 -30.88 -3.18 0.08
N ASP A 88 -31.84 -3.74 0.77
CA ASP A 88 -32.65 -3.01 1.79
C ASP A 88 -31.88 -2.75 3.10
N ILE A 89 -30.68 -3.27 3.20
CA ILE A 89 -29.79 -3.11 4.36
C ILE A 89 -28.41 -2.75 3.83
N ALA A 90 -27.71 -1.82 4.47
CA ALA A 90 -26.32 -1.50 4.11
C ALA A 90 -25.46 -2.78 4.11
N GLY A 91 -24.79 -3.06 2.99
CA GLY A 91 -24.01 -4.29 2.87
C GLY A 91 -23.53 -4.58 1.45
N HIS A 92 -23.24 -5.84 1.19
CA HIS A 92 -22.62 -6.28 -0.05
C HIS A 92 -23.44 -7.42 -0.67
N LEU A 93 -23.57 -7.38 -1.99
CA LEU A 93 -24.27 -8.39 -2.77
C LEU A 93 -23.27 -9.30 -3.46
N LEU A 94 -23.21 -10.56 -3.00
CA LEU A 94 -22.37 -11.58 -3.62
C LEU A 94 -22.86 -11.89 -5.03
N VAL A 95 -21.98 -11.79 -6.02
CA VAL A 95 -22.34 -12.08 -7.41
C VAL A 95 -22.26 -13.58 -7.69
N GLU A 96 -23.26 -14.10 -8.39
CA GLU A 96 -23.34 -15.46 -8.92
C GLU A 96 -23.18 -15.38 -10.44
N SER A 97 -22.33 -16.25 -11.01
CA SER A 97 -22.04 -16.24 -12.45
C SER A 97 -23.28 -16.43 -13.29
N GLY A 98 -23.51 -15.52 -14.23
CA GLY A 98 -24.66 -15.53 -15.16
C GLY A 98 -25.97 -15.01 -14.59
N LYS A 99 -26.02 -14.65 -13.33
CA LYS A 99 -27.23 -14.07 -12.70
C LYS A 99 -27.35 -12.59 -13.05
N GLU A 100 -28.61 -12.16 -13.28
CA GLU A 100 -28.93 -10.75 -13.51
C GLU A 100 -29.21 -10.05 -12.17
N TYR A 101 -28.70 -8.83 -12.02
CA TYR A 101 -28.86 -7.99 -10.84
C TYR A 101 -29.44 -6.64 -11.20
N ASP A 102 -30.36 -6.15 -10.34
CA ASP A 102 -30.90 -4.80 -10.43
C ASP A 102 -29.83 -3.80 -10.00
N LEU A 103 -29.70 -2.74 -10.78
CA LEU A 103 -28.81 -1.61 -10.48
C LEU A 103 -29.59 -0.45 -9.89
N TYR A 104 -28.90 0.34 -9.10
CA TYR A 104 -29.42 1.55 -8.49
C TYR A 104 -28.42 2.68 -8.69
N GLU A 105 -28.92 3.85 -9.13
CA GLU A 105 -28.12 5.06 -9.19
C GLU A 105 -28.17 5.78 -7.84
N ARG A 106 -27.01 5.95 -7.25
CA ARG A 106 -26.81 6.67 -6.02
C ARG A 106 -26.33 8.09 -6.35
N ALA A 107 -27.24 9.06 -6.21
CA ALA A 107 -26.97 10.44 -6.58
C ALA A 107 -26.09 11.17 -5.57
N THR A 108 -26.13 10.79 -4.28
CA THR A 108 -25.37 11.42 -3.19
C THR A 108 -24.93 10.40 -2.15
N ALA A 109 -23.79 10.67 -1.49
CA ALA A 109 -23.24 9.79 -0.45
C ALA A 109 -24.05 9.76 0.86
N ASN A 110 -25.05 10.63 1.01
CA ASN A 110 -25.77 10.84 2.27
C ASN A 110 -27.05 10.00 2.42
N ASP A 111 -27.29 9.02 1.55
CA ASP A 111 -28.47 8.15 1.64
C ASP A 111 -28.36 7.02 2.69
N GLY A 112 -27.24 6.92 3.38
CA GLY A 112 -27.02 5.96 4.47
C GLY A 112 -26.65 4.54 4.03
N PHE A 113 -26.58 4.27 2.72
CA PHE A 113 -26.29 2.95 2.17
C PHE A 113 -25.04 2.96 1.28
N ASP A 114 -23.94 2.39 1.77
CA ASP A 114 -22.73 2.17 0.95
C ASP A 114 -22.73 0.73 0.42
N ASN A 115 -23.60 0.47 -0.53
CA ASN A 115 -23.75 -0.85 -1.13
C ASN A 115 -22.68 -1.10 -2.20
N ALA A 116 -22.23 -2.34 -2.30
CA ALA A 116 -21.28 -2.79 -3.32
C ALA A 116 -21.58 -4.23 -3.75
N PHE A 117 -21.16 -4.59 -4.96
CA PHE A 117 -21.09 -6.00 -5.36
C PHE A 117 -19.83 -6.63 -4.75
N GLN A 118 -19.90 -7.93 -4.52
CA GLN A 118 -18.79 -8.71 -3.98
C GLN A 118 -18.54 -9.93 -4.86
N VAL A 119 -17.27 -10.20 -5.21
CA VAL A 119 -16.92 -11.44 -5.92
C VAL A 119 -16.62 -12.56 -4.93
N PRO A 120 -17.11 -13.79 -5.21
CA PRO A 120 -16.91 -14.93 -4.31
C PRO A 120 -15.49 -15.46 -4.33
N VAL A 121 -14.78 -15.32 -5.44
CA VAL A 121 -13.43 -15.85 -5.64
C VAL A 121 -12.64 -14.96 -6.59
N THR A 122 -11.33 -15.00 -6.49
CA THR A 122 -10.46 -14.41 -7.52
C THR A 122 -10.60 -15.21 -8.82
N GLY A 123 -10.84 -14.50 -9.92
CA GLY A 123 -11.05 -15.15 -11.21
C GLY A 123 -11.15 -14.17 -12.35
N VAL A 124 -11.28 -14.68 -13.58
CA VAL A 124 -11.60 -13.86 -14.74
C VAL A 124 -13.12 -13.69 -14.82
N TYR A 125 -13.55 -12.44 -14.87
CA TYR A 125 -14.96 -12.05 -14.96
C TYR A 125 -15.20 -11.21 -16.19
N THR A 126 -16.37 -11.38 -16.77
CA THR A 126 -16.95 -10.46 -17.74
C THR A 126 -18.18 -9.83 -17.12
N ILE A 127 -18.17 -8.51 -17.00
CA ILE A 127 -19.25 -7.71 -16.46
C ILE A 127 -19.91 -6.98 -17.62
N ARG A 128 -21.23 -7.15 -17.78
CA ARG A 128 -22.06 -6.38 -18.70
C ARG A 128 -23.06 -5.56 -17.90
N VAL A 129 -23.04 -4.25 -18.12
CA VAL A 129 -23.96 -3.28 -17.51
C VAL A 129 -24.84 -2.69 -18.59
N ASP A 130 -26.15 -2.71 -18.37
CA ASP A 130 -27.15 -2.08 -19.21
C ASP A 130 -27.87 -1.00 -18.39
N LEU A 131 -27.49 0.24 -18.60
CA LEU A 131 -28.07 1.38 -17.91
C LEU A 131 -29.46 1.75 -18.45
N ASN A 132 -29.86 1.26 -19.65
CA ASN A 132 -31.21 1.48 -20.18
C ASN A 132 -32.23 0.69 -19.40
N THR A 133 -31.87 -0.51 -18.93
CA THR A 133 -32.70 -1.39 -18.11
C THR A 133 -32.33 -1.42 -16.65
N MET A 134 -31.25 -0.74 -16.29
CA MET A 134 -30.63 -0.76 -14.95
C MET A 134 -30.37 -2.20 -14.49
N LYS A 135 -29.65 -2.94 -15.32
CA LYS A 135 -29.31 -4.34 -15.07
C LYS A 135 -27.79 -4.60 -15.22
N MET A 136 -27.29 -5.52 -14.44
CA MET A 136 -25.94 -6.05 -14.56
C MET A 136 -25.97 -7.57 -14.64
N VAL A 137 -25.16 -8.13 -15.50
CA VAL A 137 -24.81 -9.55 -15.52
C VAL A 137 -23.29 -9.66 -15.34
N CYS A 138 -22.89 -10.49 -14.40
CA CYS A 138 -21.49 -10.85 -14.18
C CYS A 138 -21.33 -12.33 -14.51
N THR A 139 -20.46 -12.67 -15.46
CA THR A 139 -20.15 -14.05 -15.84
C THR A 139 -18.68 -14.34 -15.59
N GLY A 140 -18.34 -15.58 -15.26
CA GLY A 140 -16.97 -15.98 -14.91
C GLY A 140 -16.87 -16.36 -13.45
N GLY A 141 -15.71 -16.15 -12.87
CA GLY A 141 -15.39 -16.70 -11.55
C GLY A 141 -14.91 -18.15 -11.63
N ASP A 142 -14.49 -18.60 -12.81
CA ASP A 142 -13.70 -19.80 -12.90
C ASP A 142 -12.47 -19.56 -12.02
N VAL A 143 -12.34 -20.37 -10.98
CA VAL A 143 -11.25 -20.26 -10.00
C VAL A 143 -9.94 -20.30 -10.78
N ILE A 144 -9.23 -19.17 -10.84
CA ILE A 144 -7.82 -19.22 -11.18
C ILE A 144 -7.21 -20.05 -10.05
N ALA A 145 -6.70 -21.24 -10.38
CA ALA A 145 -6.05 -22.07 -9.39
C ALA A 145 -4.90 -21.26 -8.78
N ARG A 146 -5.09 -20.82 -7.54
CA ARG A 146 -4.07 -20.08 -6.82
C ARG A 146 -2.97 -21.03 -6.42
N GLU A 147 -1.75 -20.57 -6.54
CA GLU A 147 -0.63 -21.23 -5.90
C GLU A 147 -0.76 -21.15 -4.38
N ASN A 148 -0.32 -22.16 -3.66
CA ASN A 148 -0.48 -22.22 -2.19
C ASN A 148 0.06 -20.98 -1.46
N TRP A 149 1.09 -20.35 -1.98
CA TRP A 149 1.68 -19.14 -1.39
C TRP A 149 0.77 -17.91 -1.49
N GLU A 150 -0.17 -17.87 -2.44
CA GLU A 150 -1.12 -16.76 -2.61
C GLU A 150 -2.22 -16.75 -1.53
N TYR A 151 -2.37 -17.84 -0.77
CA TYR A 151 -3.25 -17.89 0.39
C TYR A 151 -2.58 -17.43 1.68
N VAL A 152 -1.27 -17.17 1.64
CA VAL A 152 -0.53 -16.69 2.82
C VAL A 152 -0.84 -15.22 3.08
N ARG A 153 -1.35 -14.93 4.27
CA ARG A 153 -1.73 -13.61 4.74
C ARG A 153 -0.79 -13.18 5.88
N PRO A 154 0.34 -12.52 5.57
CA PRO A 154 1.34 -12.15 6.57
C PRO A 154 0.81 -11.22 7.67
N GLU A 155 -0.26 -10.48 7.39
CA GLU A 155 -0.89 -9.56 8.33
C GLU A 155 -1.78 -10.26 9.38
N ILE A 156 -2.08 -11.54 9.24
CA ILE A 156 -2.86 -12.27 10.26
C ILE A 156 -2.08 -12.32 11.57
N GLY A 157 -2.68 -11.77 12.64
CA GLY A 157 -2.06 -11.65 13.95
C GLY A 157 -1.08 -10.49 14.10
N ALA A 158 -0.97 -9.59 13.12
CA ALA A 158 -0.12 -8.41 13.22
C ALA A 158 -0.74 -7.27 14.04
N ASP A 159 -2.07 -7.28 14.22
CA ASP A 159 -2.78 -6.28 15.00
C ASP A 159 -3.11 -6.77 16.42
N GLY A 160 -3.35 -5.83 17.33
CA GLY A 160 -3.66 -6.12 18.73
C GLY A 160 -2.57 -6.92 19.43
N GLU A 161 -2.97 -7.94 20.17
CA GLU A 161 -2.08 -8.79 21.00
C GLU A 161 -1.44 -9.96 20.21
N GLY A 162 -1.56 -9.99 18.88
CA GLY A 162 -1.04 -11.10 18.07
C GLY A 162 0.48 -11.09 17.92
N HIS A 163 1.10 -9.91 17.94
CA HIS A 163 2.55 -9.70 17.88
C HIS A 163 3.27 -10.28 16.65
N VAL A 164 2.54 -10.58 15.58
CA VAL A 164 3.13 -11.08 14.33
C VAL A 164 3.74 -9.92 13.56
N PHE A 165 4.93 -10.14 13.01
CA PHE A 165 5.59 -9.19 12.11
C PHE A 165 5.06 -9.33 10.68
N PRO A 166 4.38 -8.31 10.12
CA PRO A 166 3.77 -8.41 8.79
C PRO A 166 4.69 -8.00 7.64
N GLY A 167 5.93 -7.58 7.92
CA GLY A 167 6.91 -7.18 6.91
C GLY A 167 7.55 -8.38 6.19
N VAL A 168 8.61 -8.11 5.43
CA VAL A 168 9.26 -9.11 4.59
C VAL A 168 10.46 -9.75 5.26
N CYS A 169 10.53 -11.07 5.19
CA CYS A 169 11.66 -11.87 5.65
C CYS A 169 11.67 -13.22 4.93
N VAL A 170 12.82 -13.90 4.96
CA VAL A 170 12.93 -15.30 4.54
C VAL A 170 13.07 -16.20 5.77
N PRO A 171 12.70 -17.48 5.69
CA PRO A 171 12.90 -18.40 6.81
C PRO A 171 14.34 -18.38 7.30
N PHE A 172 14.51 -18.19 8.62
CA PHE A 172 15.81 -18.09 9.30
C PHE A 172 16.71 -16.93 8.84
N GLY A 173 16.16 -15.97 8.09
CA GLY A 173 16.87 -14.76 7.69
C GLY A 173 17.15 -13.83 8.88
N MET A 174 18.27 -13.11 8.82
CA MET A 174 18.60 -12.05 9.78
C MET A 174 17.72 -10.82 9.56
N VAL A 175 17.46 -10.48 8.29
CA VAL A 175 16.66 -9.32 7.92
C VAL A 175 15.18 -9.60 8.12
N LYS A 176 14.52 -8.72 8.87
CA LYS A 176 13.06 -8.58 8.98
C LYS A 176 12.72 -7.13 8.68
N LEU A 177 12.54 -6.83 7.39
CA LEU A 177 12.33 -5.48 6.89
C LEU A 177 10.84 -5.15 6.86
N GLY A 178 10.45 -4.07 7.51
CA GLY A 178 9.06 -3.64 7.57
C GLY A 178 8.87 -2.23 8.09
N ALA A 179 7.60 -1.80 8.14
CA ALA A 179 7.23 -0.48 8.60
C ALA A 179 7.25 -0.37 10.13
N ASP A 180 7.84 0.73 10.63
CA ASP A 180 7.71 1.18 12.00
C ASP A 180 6.60 2.22 12.11
N CYS A 181 5.60 1.96 12.94
CA CYS A 181 4.43 2.83 13.11
C CYS A 181 4.42 3.55 14.45
N GLY A 182 3.78 4.71 14.51
CA GLY A 182 3.74 5.52 15.72
C GLY A 182 2.82 4.98 16.82
N ASP A 183 1.78 4.24 16.45
CA ASP A 183 0.77 3.68 17.38
C ASP A 183 1.01 2.21 17.73
N ARG A 184 2.20 1.70 17.53
CA ARG A 184 2.55 0.31 17.77
C ARG A 184 2.18 -0.15 19.18
N THR A 185 1.29 -1.10 19.25
CA THR A 185 0.84 -1.71 20.53
C THR A 185 1.49 -3.06 20.78
N ASN A 186 2.14 -3.63 19.77
CA ASN A 186 2.79 -4.93 19.83
C ASN A 186 4.31 -4.82 19.56
N ASN A 187 5.02 -5.91 19.73
CA ASN A 187 6.48 -5.93 19.61
C ASN A 187 7.02 -5.94 18.17
N SER A 188 6.16 -6.08 17.19
CA SER A 188 6.58 -6.15 15.77
C SER A 188 6.95 -4.79 15.15
N GLY A 189 6.66 -3.69 15.84
CA GLY A 189 6.90 -2.33 15.33
C GLY A 189 5.80 -1.80 14.42
N TRP A 190 4.99 -2.65 13.81
CA TRP A 190 3.85 -2.25 13.00
C TRP A 190 2.59 -2.05 13.85
N GLY A 191 1.75 -1.11 13.46
CA GLY A 191 0.44 -0.85 14.06
C GLY A 191 -0.56 -0.37 13.00
N LYS A 192 -1.83 -0.75 13.15
CA LYS A 192 -2.87 -0.53 12.13
C LYS A 192 -3.22 0.95 11.91
N GLY A 193 -3.27 1.74 12.97
CA GLY A 193 -3.77 3.13 12.94
C GLY A 193 -2.70 4.21 12.80
N GLY A 194 -1.43 3.90 13.03
CA GLY A 194 -0.37 4.91 13.14
C GLY A 194 0.29 5.29 11.83
N ASN A 195 0.84 6.50 11.81
CA ASN A 195 1.71 6.95 10.74
C ASN A 195 2.97 6.07 10.66
N ILE A 196 3.43 5.78 9.44
CA ILE A 196 4.72 5.13 9.21
C ILE A 196 5.83 6.12 9.48
N GLN A 197 6.75 5.77 10.38
CA GLN A 197 7.95 6.56 10.69
C GLN A 197 9.10 6.25 9.74
N GLY A 198 9.10 5.06 9.15
CA GLY A 198 10.08 4.58 8.19
C GLY A 198 10.09 3.06 8.15
N PHE A 199 11.10 2.52 7.49
CA PHE A 199 11.24 1.08 7.23
C PHE A 199 12.57 0.60 7.79
N SER A 200 12.54 -0.17 8.89
CA SER A 200 13.74 -0.69 9.54
C SER A 200 13.97 -2.18 9.25
N HIS A 201 15.18 -2.66 9.51
CA HIS A 201 15.68 -3.95 9.03
C HIS A 201 15.60 -5.08 10.05
N LEU A 202 15.27 -4.77 11.31
CA LEU A 202 15.19 -5.75 12.39
C LEU A 202 13.90 -5.59 13.18
N HIS A 203 13.17 -6.70 13.30
CA HIS A 203 11.92 -6.76 14.07
C HIS A 203 11.80 -8.09 14.79
N VAL A 204 10.97 -8.12 15.84
CA VAL A 204 10.54 -9.34 16.54
C VAL A 204 9.18 -9.80 15.99
N SER A 205 8.90 -11.07 16.09
CA SER A 205 7.61 -11.65 15.70
C SER A 205 7.17 -12.72 16.72
N GLY A 206 5.91 -12.65 17.14
CA GLY A 206 5.23 -13.72 17.85
C GLY A 206 5.60 -13.97 19.32
N THR A 207 6.24 -13.01 19.98
CA THR A 207 6.77 -13.23 21.34
C THR A 207 6.05 -12.49 22.46
N GLY A 208 5.15 -11.57 22.15
CA GLY A 208 4.54 -10.66 23.13
C GLY A 208 5.49 -9.59 23.66
N GLY A 209 5.00 -8.72 24.54
CA GLY A 209 5.74 -7.59 25.11
C GLY A 209 5.81 -6.36 24.22
N GLY A 210 6.59 -5.37 24.62
CA GLY A 210 6.75 -4.11 23.90
C GLY A 210 7.63 -4.21 22.64
N PRO A 211 7.56 -3.22 21.75
CA PRO A 211 8.38 -3.16 20.52
C PRO A 211 9.88 -3.27 20.80
N LYS A 212 10.57 -4.01 19.96
CA LYS A 212 12.01 -4.28 20.05
C LYS A 212 12.68 -4.12 18.68
N TYR A 213 13.96 -3.84 18.70
CA TYR A 213 14.80 -3.62 17.53
C TYR A 213 14.43 -2.33 16.78
N GLY A 214 14.04 -2.36 15.52
CA GLY A 214 13.78 -1.16 14.71
C GLY A 214 15.07 -0.47 14.25
N ASN A 215 16.16 -1.23 14.13
CA ASN A 215 17.47 -0.68 13.79
C ASN A 215 17.61 -0.48 12.29
N ILE A 216 18.35 0.58 11.93
CA ILE A 216 18.69 0.95 10.56
C ILE A 216 17.44 1.24 9.74
N LEU A 217 16.90 2.44 9.93
CA LEU A 217 15.64 2.88 9.33
C LEU A 217 15.91 3.72 8.08
N PHE A 218 15.13 3.47 7.04
CA PHE A 218 15.09 4.23 5.79
C PHE A 218 13.71 4.85 5.61
N GLN A 219 13.65 6.14 5.21
CA GLN A 219 12.39 6.84 4.93
C GLN A 219 12.51 7.64 3.64
N PRO A 220 11.79 7.29 2.57
CA PRO A 220 11.69 8.13 1.40
C PRO A 220 10.75 9.30 1.67
N MET A 221 11.09 10.48 1.13
CA MET A 221 10.33 11.70 1.34
C MET A 221 10.50 12.68 0.19
N THR A 222 9.57 13.63 0.09
CA THR A 222 9.67 14.79 -0.79
C THR A 222 9.53 16.07 0.02
N GLY A 223 10.03 17.17 -0.51
CA GLY A 223 9.95 18.47 0.15
C GLY A 223 11.02 18.68 1.22
N ASP A 224 10.72 19.53 2.20
CA ASP A 224 11.66 19.95 3.20
C ASP A 224 12.02 18.84 4.21
N LEU A 225 13.28 18.79 4.59
CA LEU A 225 13.77 17.87 5.60
C LEU A 225 13.31 18.30 7.00
N ASN A 226 12.54 17.45 7.67
CA ASN A 226 12.18 17.63 9.07
C ASN A 226 12.69 16.43 9.90
N LEU A 227 13.84 16.61 10.55
CA LEU A 227 14.46 15.57 11.36
C LEU A 227 13.72 15.31 12.70
N SER A 228 12.81 16.19 13.11
CA SER A 228 11.99 15.99 14.31
C SER A 228 10.76 15.11 14.04
N ASP A 229 10.23 15.13 12.81
CA ASP A 229 9.09 14.30 12.39
C ASP A 229 9.11 14.07 10.88
N TYR A 230 9.57 12.90 10.48
CA TYR A 230 9.56 12.42 9.10
C TYR A 230 8.51 11.34 8.86
N SER A 231 7.53 11.20 9.74
CA SER A 231 6.44 10.25 9.59
C SER A 231 5.46 10.64 8.46
N SER A 232 4.75 9.65 7.95
CA SER A 232 3.71 9.83 6.93
C SER A 232 2.49 8.99 7.23
N ALA A 233 1.31 9.56 7.00
CA ALA A 233 0.10 8.77 6.82
C ALA A 233 0.29 7.83 5.61
N ARG A 234 -0.48 6.75 5.57
CA ARG A 234 -0.36 5.68 4.60
C ARG A 234 -1.68 5.36 3.91
N SER A 235 -1.58 4.84 2.70
CA SER A 235 -2.69 4.28 1.92
C SER A 235 -2.20 3.11 1.08
N ASN A 236 -3.11 2.35 0.48
CA ASN A 236 -2.80 1.24 -0.42
C ASN A 236 -1.81 0.22 0.17
N GLU A 237 -1.89 -0.03 1.48
CA GLU A 237 -0.99 -0.97 2.16
C GLU A 237 -1.37 -2.41 1.79
N ARG A 238 -0.37 -3.18 1.36
CA ARG A 238 -0.52 -4.58 0.95
C ARG A 238 0.57 -5.44 1.55
N PHE A 239 0.17 -6.63 1.98
CA PHE A 239 1.04 -7.65 2.56
C PHE A 239 1.01 -8.90 1.67
N GLY A 240 2.18 -9.31 1.21
CA GLY A 240 2.35 -10.54 0.44
C GLY A 240 3.51 -11.36 0.97
N LEU A 241 3.55 -12.65 0.59
CA LEU A 241 4.70 -13.49 0.94
C LEU A 241 5.95 -12.97 0.24
N GLY A 242 6.87 -12.38 1.03
CA GLY A 242 8.11 -11.78 0.53
C GLY A 242 7.96 -10.42 -0.17
N LEU A 243 6.77 -9.81 -0.13
CA LEU A 243 6.52 -8.48 -0.67
C LEU A 243 5.66 -7.67 0.30
N TYR A 244 6.08 -6.42 0.54
CA TYR A 244 5.28 -5.43 1.24
C TYR A 244 5.20 -4.17 0.38
N GLU A 245 4.02 -3.59 0.27
CA GLU A 245 3.75 -2.39 -0.53
C GLU A 245 2.93 -1.38 0.26
N VAL A 246 3.22 -0.10 0.10
CA VAL A 246 2.46 0.98 0.73
C VAL A 246 2.70 2.30 0.01
N SER A 247 1.74 3.22 0.06
CA SER A 247 1.88 4.60 -0.37
C SER A 247 2.00 5.52 0.85
N LEU A 248 3.03 6.35 0.87
CA LEU A 248 3.24 7.38 1.90
C LEU A 248 2.52 8.66 1.49
N SER A 249 1.35 8.91 2.05
CA SER A 249 0.45 9.98 1.59
C SER A 249 1.02 11.40 1.75
N LYS A 250 1.81 11.65 2.83
CA LYS A 250 2.46 12.96 3.06
C LYS A 250 3.46 13.32 1.96
N TYR A 251 4.13 12.32 1.41
CA TYR A 251 5.25 12.48 0.48
C TYR A 251 4.88 12.10 -0.96
N ASN A 252 3.70 11.53 -1.18
CA ASN A 252 3.28 10.96 -2.45
C ASN A 252 4.31 9.97 -3.02
N VAL A 253 4.84 9.10 -2.17
CA VAL A 253 5.86 8.10 -2.54
C VAL A 253 5.30 6.71 -2.38
N GLY A 254 5.39 5.91 -3.45
CA GLY A 254 5.13 4.47 -3.40
C GLY A 254 6.35 3.71 -2.88
N VAL A 255 6.14 2.74 -2.00
CA VAL A 255 7.19 1.92 -1.38
C VAL A 255 6.91 0.45 -1.66
N ARG A 256 7.93 -0.28 -2.10
CA ARG A 256 7.92 -1.74 -2.22
C ARG A 256 9.15 -2.31 -1.53
N LEU A 257 8.94 -3.34 -0.71
CA LEU A 257 10.01 -3.97 0.07
C LEU A 257 10.05 -5.47 -0.19
N THR A 258 11.26 -6.01 -0.27
CA THR A 258 11.53 -7.45 -0.21
C THR A 258 12.82 -7.72 0.55
N ALA A 259 13.11 -8.97 0.88
CA ALA A 259 14.31 -9.30 1.65
C ALA A 259 14.90 -10.66 1.26
N SER A 260 16.20 -10.78 1.43
CA SER A 260 16.93 -12.03 1.50
C SER A 260 17.38 -12.31 2.93
N ALA A 261 18.14 -13.38 3.15
CA ALA A 261 18.59 -13.76 4.49
C ALA A 261 19.40 -12.67 5.22
N LYS A 262 20.14 -11.83 4.49
CA LYS A 262 21.05 -10.82 5.07
C LYS A 262 20.90 -9.42 4.48
N ALA A 263 20.02 -9.23 3.50
CA ALA A 263 19.84 -7.94 2.87
C ALA A 263 18.36 -7.61 2.67
N GLY A 264 18.01 -6.35 2.94
CA GLY A 264 16.74 -5.74 2.56
C GLY A 264 16.86 -5.07 1.19
N PHE A 265 15.77 -5.04 0.46
CA PHE A 265 15.66 -4.35 -0.80
C PHE A 265 14.46 -3.42 -0.77
N HIS A 266 14.69 -2.15 -1.11
CA HIS A 266 13.68 -1.10 -1.18
C HIS A 266 13.58 -0.62 -2.63
N GLU A 267 12.36 -0.45 -3.11
CA GLU A 267 12.05 0.29 -4.33
C GLU A 267 11.10 1.43 -3.94
N TYR A 268 11.51 2.65 -4.23
CA TYR A 268 10.74 3.86 -4.00
C TYR A 268 10.32 4.48 -5.32
N THR A 269 9.02 4.68 -5.50
CA THR A 269 8.47 5.37 -6.67
C THR A 269 8.13 6.80 -6.28
N PHE A 270 8.86 7.74 -6.82
CA PHE A 270 8.72 9.16 -6.52
C PHE A 270 7.80 9.88 -7.51
N PRO A 271 7.09 10.92 -7.07
CA PRO A 271 6.47 11.88 -7.98
C PRO A 271 7.53 12.77 -8.64
N GLN A 272 7.11 13.63 -9.57
CA GLN A 272 7.97 14.73 -10.01
C GLN A 272 8.26 15.67 -8.83
N SER A 273 9.54 15.86 -8.52
CA SER A 273 9.98 16.70 -7.39
C SER A 273 11.41 17.17 -7.54
N GLU A 274 11.66 18.44 -7.23
CA GLU A 274 12.99 19.02 -7.12
C GLU A 274 13.69 18.70 -5.78
N SER A 275 13.01 18.00 -4.87
CA SER A 275 13.48 17.78 -3.50
C SER A 275 13.02 16.42 -2.97
N SER A 276 13.26 15.37 -3.74
CA SER A 276 13.09 13.98 -3.28
C SER A 276 14.30 13.56 -2.43
N LYS A 277 14.06 12.79 -1.37
CA LYS A 277 15.12 12.36 -0.45
C LYS A 277 14.90 10.94 0.02
N ILE A 278 16.00 10.26 0.33
CA ILE A 278 16.01 9.04 1.13
C ILE A 278 16.75 9.37 2.42
N LEU A 279 16.01 9.48 3.52
CA LEU A 279 16.54 9.67 4.87
C LEU A 279 16.97 8.32 5.43
N ILE A 280 18.12 8.28 6.06
CA ILE A 280 18.69 7.12 6.78
C ILE A 280 18.86 7.52 8.24
N ASP A 281 18.21 6.80 9.16
CA ASP A 281 18.36 6.96 10.61
C ASP A 281 19.07 5.74 11.19
N ALA A 282 20.37 5.86 11.42
CA ALA A 282 21.17 4.81 12.05
C ALA A 282 20.94 4.75 13.57
N GLY A 283 20.43 5.81 14.18
CA GLY A 283 20.05 5.86 15.59
C GLY A 283 18.63 5.36 15.89
N SER A 284 17.93 4.86 14.88
CA SER A 284 16.57 4.32 15.08
C SER A 284 16.58 3.08 15.97
N CYS A 285 15.68 3.05 16.93
CA CYS A 285 15.32 1.85 17.68
C CYS A 285 13.91 2.01 18.25
N LEU A 286 13.21 0.88 18.44
CA LEU A 286 11.87 0.86 19.00
C LEU A 286 11.93 1.01 20.53
N THR A 287 11.51 2.15 21.03
CA THR A 287 11.71 2.57 22.44
C THR A 287 10.41 2.73 23.24
N LEU A 288 9.28 2.42 22.65
CA LEU A 288 7.99 2.54 23.35
C LEU A 288 7.74 1.31 24.21
N HIS A 289 7.48 1.50 25.46
CA HIS A 289 7.07 0.52 26.48
C HIS A 289 8.08 0.34 27.62
N VAL A 290 7.64 -0.31 28.71
CA VAL A 290 8.46 -0.58 29.91
C VAL A 290 9.71 -1.46 29.66
N GLU A 291 9.70 -2.23 28.56
CA GLU A 291 10.82 -3.05 28.11
C GLU A 291 11.60 -2.40 26.97
N SER A 292 11.61 -1.07 26.92
CA SER A 292 12.24 -0.34 25.81
C SER A 292 13.75 -0.59 25.70
N GLN A 293 14.22 -0.48 24.48
CA GLN A 293 15.64 -0.42 24.20
C GLN A 293 16.15 1.02 24.30
N GLU A 294 17.44 1.17 24.52
CA GLU A 294 18.11 2.46 24.59
C GLU A 294 19.24 2.50 23.57
N LEU A 295 19.29 3.57 22.79
CA LEU A 295 20.40 3.85 21.89
C LEU A 295 21.67 4.16 22.73
N VAL A 296 22.77 3.50 22.42
CA VAL A 296 24.07 3.67 23.07
C VAL A 296 25.02 4.45 22.17
N ALA A 297 25.03 4.16 20.88
CA ALA A 297 25.85 4.84 19.90
C ALA A 297 25.28 4.61 18.49
N SER A 298 25.49 5.55 17.61
CA SER A 298 25.24 5.38 16.18
C SER A 298 26.23 6.18 15.35
N GLY A 299 26.47 5.76 14.11
CA GLY A 299 27.34 6.48 13.21
C GLY A 299 27.10 6.08 11.76
N VAL A 300 27.38 7.01 10.87
CA VAL A 300 27.30 6.80 9.43
C VAL A 300 28.51 7.41 8.73
N LYS A 301 28.90 6.81 7.61
CA LYS A 301 29.91 7.31 6.71
C LYS A 301 29.43 7.14 5.26
N ILE A 302 29.29 8.26 4.56
CA ILE A 302 29.00 8.29 3.13
C ILE A 302 30.29 7.97 2.39
N LEU A 303 30.27 6.99 1.51
CA LEU A 303 31.43 6.53 0.73
C LEU A 303 31.42 7.12 -0.68
N SER A 304 30.24 7.38 -1.22
CA SER A 304 30.01 8.03 -2.51
C SER A 304 28.57 8.55 -2.60
N ASN A 305 28.21 9.16 -3.71
CA ASN A 305 26.82 9.57 -3.95
C ASN A 305 25.83 8.40 -4.16
N LYS A 306 26.29 7.15 -3.95
CA LYS A 306 25.49 5.92 -4.05
C LYS A 306 25.68 4.97 -2.88
N GLU A 307 26.69 5.21 -2.04
CA GLU A 307 27.13 4.23 -1.06
C GLU A 307 27.27 4.84 0.33
N ILE A 308 26.78 4.13 1.32
CA ILE A 308 26.89 4.50 2.73
C ILE A 308 27.08 3.25 3.59
N GLU A 309 27.87 3.37 4.63
CA GLU A 309 27.99 2.40 5.71
C GLU A 309 27.71 3.05 7.06
N GLY A 310 27.45 2.22 8.07
CA GLY A 310 27.26 2.73 9.42
C GLY A 310 26.92 1.64 10.43
N TYR A 311 26.55 2.08 11.62
CA TYR A 311 26.23 1.19 12.71
C TYR A 311 25.22 1.80 13.68
N SER A 312 24.55 0.91 14.43
CA SER A 312 23.66 1.21 15.55
C SER A 312 24.00 0.31 16.72
N THR A 313 24.31 0.86 17.87
CA THR A 313 24.55 0.12 19.11
C THR A 313 23.43 0.40 20.10
N VAL A 314 22.76 -0.63 20.56
CA VAL A 314 21.63 -0.53 21.49
C VAL A 314 21.77 -1.52 22.64
N LYS A 315 21.12 -1.21 23.77
CA LYS A 315 21.05 -2.07 24.96
C LYS A 315 19.62 -2.15 25.46
N GLY A 316 19.33 -3.06 26.38
CA GLY A 316 18.04 -3.20 27.04
C GLY A 316 17.06 -4.05 26.26
N GLY A 317 15.77 -3.90 26.52
CA GLY A 317 14.73 -4.80 26.07
C GLY A 317 14.82 -6.15 26.81
N TRP A 318 14.81 -7.25 26.04
CA TRP A 318 15.04 -8.58 26.58
C TRP A 318 16.52 -8.93 26.73
N ASN A 319 17.40 -8.08 26.20
CA ASN A 319 18.84 -8.26 26.31
C ASN A 319 19.34 -7.86 27.70
N LEU A 320 19.48 -8.83 28.60
CA LEU A 320 20.03 -8.66 29.93
C LEU A 320 21.57 -8.64 29.93
N GLY A 321 22.21 -8.86 28.77
CA GLY A 321 23.64 -8.79 28.56
C GLY A 321 24.13 -7.38 28.21
N GLY A 322 25.34 -7.32 27.64
CA GLY A 322 25.92 -6.08 27.14
C GLY A 322 25.21 -5.54 25.89
N PRO A 323 25.53 -4.32 25.46
CA PRO A 323 25.03 -3.77 24.22
C PRO A 323 25.39 -4.66 23.02
N TYR A 324 24.53 -4.64 22.00
CA TYR A 324 24.82 -5.24 20.69
C TYR A 324 24.90 -4.16 19.63
N THR A 325 25.66 -4.43 18.57
CA THR A 325 25.82 -3.50 17.43
C THR A 325 25.33 -4.14 16.16
N VAL A 326 24.52 -3.39 15.41
CA VAL A 326 24.10 -3.71 14.05
C VAL A 326 24.87 -2.82 13.10
N TYR A 327 25.65 -3.42 12.22
CA TYR A 327 26.37 -2.75 11.15
C TYR A 327 25.55 -2.85 9.86
N PHE A 328 25.63 -1.81 9.02
CA PHE A 328 24.98 -1.85 7.71
C PHE A 328 25.88 -1.28 6.62
N TYR A 329 25.59 -1.70 5.40
CA TYR A 329 26.09 -1.12 4.17
C TYR A 329 24.91 -0.99 3.20
N ALA A 330 24.75 0.17 2.59
CA ALA A 330 23.68 0.42 1.63
C ALA A 330 24.23 0.91 0.30
N LEU A 331 23.61 0.41 -0.78
CA LEU A 331 23.92 0.74 -2.17
C LEU A 331 22.65 1.21 -2.88
N LEU A 332 22.70 2.42 -3.44
CA LEU A 332 21.65 3.00 -4.27
C LEU A 332 21.93 2.67 -5.75
N ASP A 333 20.88 2.37 -6.53
CA ASP A 333 21.01 2.17 -7.99
C ASP A 333 21.19 3.50 -8.72
N THR A 334 20.61 4.56 -8.20
CA THR A 334 20.62 5.92 -8.75
C THR A 334 21.61 6.79 -7.99
N PRO A 335 22.54 7.50 -8.65
CA PRO A 335 23.41 8.45 -7.98
C PRO A 335 22.58 9.63 -7.45
N ALA A 336 22.85 10.04 -6.21
CA ALA A 336 22.24 11.22 -5.62
C ALA A 336 22.84 12.51 -6.20
N ASP A 337 22.03 13.53 -6.34
CA ASP A 337 22.42 14.88 -6.73
C ASP A 337 23.07 15.63 -5.57
N GLU A 338 22.60 15.35 -4.35
CA GLU A 338 23.16 15.88 -3.10
C GLU A 338 23.14 14.82 -2.00
N TYR A 339 24.02 14.97 -1.02
CA TYR A 339 24.02 14.12 0.16
C TYR A 339 24.70 14.82 1.33
N THR A 340 24.31 14.47 2.55
CA THR A 340 24.97 14.97 3.76
C THR A 340 24.61 14.11 4.96
N VAL A 341 25.30 14.32 6.07
CA VAL A 341 25.05 13.65 7.34
C VAL A 341 24.29 14.57 8.29
N TRP A 342 23.64 13.99 9.30
CA TRP A 342 22.92 14.74 10.32
C TRP A 342 23.13 14.14 11.71
N LYS A 343 22.97 14.97 12.74
CA LYS A 343 23.05 14.59 14.15
C LYS A 343 21.99 15.32 14.96
N GLY A 344 21.24 14.57 15.77
CA GLY A 344 20.07 15.10 16.49
C GLY A 344 19.02 15.61 15.52
N THR A 345 18.79 16.92 15.51
CA THR A 345 17.87 17.58 14.58
C THR A 345 18.59 18.52 13.60
N SER A 346 19.91 18.41 13.48
CA SER A 346 20.73 19.34 12.71
C SER A 346 21.54 18.62 11.62
N VAL A 347 21.49 19.18 10.42
CA VAL A 347 22.38 18.77 9.33
C VAL A 347 23.82 19.18 9.66
N GLN A 348 24.78 18.29 9.36
CA GLN A 348 26.19 18.49 9.61
C GLN A 348 26.95 18.61 8.29
N SER A 349 28.06 19.33 8.28
CA SER A 349 28.98 19.32 7.14
C SER A 349 29.85 18.06 7.19
N GLY A 350 30.14 17.49 6.01
CA GLY A 350 31.02 16.32 5.86
C GLY A 350 30.28 15.04 5.48
N GLU A 351 31.03 13.97 5.41
CA GLU A 351 30.57 12.65 4.95
C GLU A 351 30.48 11.61 6.08
N GLN A 352 30.88 11.98 7.29
CA GLN A 352 30.86 11.09 8.44
C GLN A 352 30.37 11.80 9.69
N VAL A 353 29.54 11.10 10.48
CA VAL A 353 29.12 11.55 11.81
C VAL A 353 28.95 10.35 12.73
N ASP A 354 29.36 10.53 13.98
CA ASP A 354 29.22 9.57 15.06
C ASP A 354 28.63 10.26 16.30
N ALA A 355 27.85 9.52 17.08
CA ALA A 355 27.35 9.95 18.37
C ALA A 355 27.38 8.80 19.38
N THR A 356 27.61 9.15 20.64
CA THR A 356 27.44 8.27 21.80
C THR A 356 26.26 8.78 22.63
N GLY A 357 25.57 7.88 23.32
CA GLY A 357 24.34 8.16 24.05
C GLY A 357 23.10 8.10 23.16
N THR A 358 22.08 8.83 23.54
CA THR A 358 20.75 8.77 22.91
C THR A 358 20.58 9.68 21.69
N GLU A 359 21.60 10.47 21.36
CA GLU A 359 21.56 11.36 20.21
C GLU A 359 21.72 10.55 18.91
N LYS A 360 20.73 10.66 18.04
CA LYS A 360 20.68 9.92 16.78
C LYS A 360 21.60 10.52 15.74
N THR A 361 22.12 9.68 14.84
CA THR A 361 22.88 10.08 13.66
C THR A 361 22.31 9.44 12.41
N GLY A 362 22.55 10.05 11.27
CA GLY A 362 22.15 9.50 9.99
C GLY A 362 22.64 10.33 8.82
N ALA A 363 22.06 10.06 7.67
CA ALA A 363 22.36 10.76 6.43
C ALA A 363 21.09 10.94 5.61
N TYR A 364 21.14 11.78 4.58
CA TYR A 364 20.17 11.72 3.49
C TYR A 364 20.87 11.80 2.12
N PHE A 365 20.22 11.20 1.14
CA PHE A 365 20.54 11.30 -0.28
C PHE A 365 19.38 12.00 -0.98
N GLY A 366 19.66 13.09 -1.69
CA GLY A 366 18.68 13.93 -2.37
C GLY A 366 18.73 13.76 -3.90
N PHE A 367 17.57 13.89 -4.54
CA PHE A 367 17.36 13.63 -5.97
C PHE A 367 16.39 14.64 -6.56
N HIS A 368 16.63 15.01 -7.82
CA HIS A 368 15.62 15.60 -8.68
C HIS A 368 14.90 14.47 -9.40
N THR A 369 13.61 14.28 -9.17
CA THR A 369 12.88 13.14 -9.73
C THR A 369 11.83 13.56 -10.74
N THR A 370 11.62 12.72 -11.75
CA THR A 370 10.48 12.79 -12.68
C THR A 370 9.33 11.93 -12.15
N GLU A 371 8.13 12.15 -12.67
CA GLU A 371 6.94 11.39 -12.29
C GLU A 371 7.14 9.89 -12.52
N GLY A 372 6.87 9.11 -11.48
CA GLY A 372 7.03 7.65 -11.50
C GLY A 372 8.47 7.15 -11.45
N GLN A 373 9.46 8.03 -11.25
CA GLN A 373 10.86 7.62 -11.16
C GLN A 373 11.10 6.69 -9.98
N LYS A 374 11.78 5.59 -10.25
CA LYS A 374 12.13 4.59 -9.23
C LYS A 374 13.57 4.77 -8.79
N VAL A 375 13.77 4.79 -7.47
CA VAL A 375 15.10 4.72 -6.82
C VAL A 375 15.11 3.48 -5.94
N ARG A 376 16.12 2.63 -6.12
CA ARG A 376 16.26 1.37 -5.38
C ARG A 376 17.43 1.41 -4.45
N VAL A 377 17.24 0.80 -3.28
CA VAL A 377 18.28 0.69 -2.26
C VAL A 377 18.41 -0.78 -1.82
N LYS A 378 19.65 -1.28 -1.80
CA LYS A 378 20.00 -2.57 -1.22
C LYS A 378 20.72 -2.31 0.09
N VAL A 379 20.26 -2.94 1.18
CA VAL A 379 20.83 -2.73 2.52
C VAL A 379 21.21 -4.07 3.12
N GLY A 380 22.50 -4.32 3.24
CA GLY A 380 23.03 -5.47 3.99
C GLY A 380 23.20 -5.14 5.45
N ILE A 381 22.94 -6.09 6.35
CA ILE A 381 23.17 -5.95 7.80
C ILE A 381 24.06 -7.07 8.36
N SER A 382 24.81 -6.76 9.41
CA SER A 382 25.68 -7.70 10.12
C SER A 382 25.77 -7.34 11.60
N PHE A 383 25.87 -8.34 12.48
CA PHE A 383 26.17 -8.15 13.91
C PHE A 383 27.67 -8.20 14.23
N ILE A 384 28.53 -8.33 13.22
CA ILE A 384 29.97 -8.52 13.44
C ILE A 384 30.75 -7.30 12.92
N SER A 385 30.58 -6.94 11.65
CA SER A 385 31.26 -5.79 11.05
C SER A 385 30.69 -5.44 9.69
N THR A 386 30.98 -4.23 9.19
CA THR A 386 30.71 -3.81 7.79
C THR A 386 31.55 -4.61 6.80
N CYS A 387 32.78 -5.05 7.16
CA CYS A 387 33.64 -5.81 6.26
C CYS A 387 33.00 -7.11 5.74
N LEU A 388 32.19 -7.79 6.58
CA LEU A 388 31.46 -8.99 6.16
C LEU A 388 30.38 -8.70 5.11
N LEU A 389 29.92 -7.47 4.99
CA LEU A 389 28.92 -7.06 4.01
C LEU A 389 29.51 -6.90 2.62
N TYR A 390 30.83 -6.65 2.52
CA TYR A 390 31.55 -6.61 1.24
C TYR A 390 31.96 -8.00 0.73
N THR A 391 32.07 -8.97 1.60
CA THR A 391 32.59 -10.32 1.29
C THR A 391 31.56 -11.43 1.26
N SER A 392 30.39 -11.21 1.84
CA SER A 392 29.23 -12.12 1.73
C SER A 392 28.65 -12.06 0.30
N PRO A 393 27.98 -13.13 -0.23
CA PRO A 393 27.28 -13.03 -1.52
C PRO A 393 26.44 -11.75 -1.50
N SER A 394 26.93 -10.83 -2.27
CA SER A 394 26.64 -9.41 -2.24
C SER A 394 25.16 -9.16 -2.47
N PRO A 395 24.61 -8.04 -1.96
CA PRO A 395 23.42 -7.42 -2.58
C PRO A 395 23.53 -7.27 -4.11
N ARG A 396 24.75 -7.43 -4.67
CA ARG A 396 24.98 -7.47 -6.12
C ARG A 396 24.42 -8.73 -6.80
N ASP A 397 24.26 -9.83 -6.05
CA ASP A 397 23.86 -11.13 -6.62
C ASP A 397 22.33 -11.35 -6.70
N ILE A 398 21.52 -10.36 -6.29
CA ILE A 398 20.05 -10.41 -6.41
C ILE A 398 19.58 -9.85 -7.78
N SER A 399 20.42 -9.88 -8.81
CA SER A 399 20.04 -9.40 -10.14
C SER A 399 19.40 -10.48 -11.02
N GLY A 400 18.89 -11.57 -10.43
CA GLY A 400 18.39 -12.70 -11.20
C GLY A 400 17.28 -13.50 -10.53
N SER A 401 16.19 -12.86 -10.11
CA SER A 401 14.92 -13.55 -9.84
C SER A 401 13.74 -12.63 -10.09
#